data_1e9544f176f54faa755b48198aaa8dd6
#
_entry.id   1e9544f176f54faa755b48198aaa8dd6
#
_cell.length_a   1.000
_cell.length_b   1.000
_cell.length_c   1.000
_cell.angle_alpha   90.00
_cell.angle_beta   90.00
_cell.angle_gamma   90.00
#
_symmetry.space_group_name_H-M   'P 1'
#
loop_
_entity.id
_entity.type
_entity.pdbx_description
1 polymer ?
#
loop_
_entity_poly.entity_id
_entity_poly.type
_entity_poly.pdbx_seq_one_letter_code
_entity_poly.pdbx_strand_id
1 'polypeptide(L)'
;GSPSKNTARPLGVALAHAESTVFGPTHRSHVIEALSFGGNVMRFRKDQNCTSWICANKAAAQEYSDSELCGFTFTDDGYLALFELMKRAYDVKHWHCTKPKMPVLFVSGADDPCMINVRHFAKAVQDMRHAGYLDVKGKLYPGMRHEILNETDKKRVYHDIAFYIRKKGF
;
A
#
# COMPACT_ATOMS: atom_id res chain seq x y z
N GLY A 1 0.48 3.61 2.03
CA GLY A 1 -0.77 3.73 1.31
C GLY A 1 -1.54 2.42 1.32
N SER A 2 -2.83 2.49 1.43
CA SER A 2 -3.68 1.33 1.31
C SER A 2 -4.11 1.21 -0.15
N PRO A 3 -3.79 0.12 -0.86
CA PRO A 3 -4.28 -0.07 -2.20
C PRO A 3 -5.80 -0.17 -2.14
N SER A 4 -6.48 0.51 -3.04
CA SER A 4 -7.92 0.41 -3.14
C SER A 4 -8.34 -0.94 -3.73
N LYS A 5 -9.65 -1.19 -3.75
CA LYS A 5 -10.23 -2.40 -4.32
C LYS A 5 -9.67 -2.65 -5.73
N ASN A 6 -8.87 -3.69 -5.89
CA ASN A 6 -8.23 -4.02 -7.16
C ASN A 6 -9.15 -4.96 -7.97
N THR A 7 -9.57 -4.51 -9.14
CA THR A 7 -10.44 -5.29 -10.05
C THR A 7 -9.70 -6.45 -10.72
N ALA A 8 -8.37 -6.42 -10.80
CA ALA A 8 -7.56 -7.51 -11.37
C ALA A 8 -7.31 -8.67 -10.38
N ARG A 9 -7.66 -8.49 -9.09
CA ARG A 9 -7.46 -9.53 -8.06
C ARG A 9 -7.98 -10.92 -8.45
N PRO A 10 -9.19 -11.11 -9.02
CA PRO A 10 -9.67 -12.45 -9.39
C PRO A 10 -8.76 -13.17 -10.38
N LEU A 11 -8.17 -12.43 -11.32
CA LEU A 11 -7.21 -13.00 -12.28
C LEU A 11 -5.92 -13.44 -11.57
N GLY A 12 -5.39 -12.61 -10.65
CA GLY A 12 -4.22 -12.97 -9.85
C GLY A 12 -4.47 -14.23 -9.00
N VAL A 13 -5.65 -14.35 -8.39
CA VAL A 13 -6.05 -15.54 -7.61
C VAL A 13 -6.10 -16.79 -8.50
N ALA A 14 -6.72 -16.70 -9.67
CA ALA A 14 -6.81 -17.83 -10.60
C ALA A 14 -5.42 -18.29 -11.09
N LEU A 15 -4.54 -17.34 -11.39
CA LEU A 15 -3.16 -17.62 -11.80
C LEU A 15 -2.36 -18.27 -10.68
N ALA A 16 -2.43 -17.74 -9.45
CA ALA A 16 -1.73 -18.32 -8.31
C ALA A 16 -2.19 -19.75 -7.99
N HIS A 17 -3.48 -20.05 -8.10
CA HIS A 17 -3.97 -21.42 -7.98
C HIS A 17 -3.46 -22.34 -9.10
N ALA A 18 -3.44 -21.87 -10.33
CA ALA A 18 -2.94 -22.65 -11.46
C ALA A 18 -1.44 -22.99 -11.32
N GLU A 19 -0.63 -21.98 -11.00
CA GLU A 19 0.82 -22.16 -10.79
C GLU A 19 1.09 -23.05 -9.57
N SER A 20 0.41 -22.83 -8.45
CA SER A 20 0.52 -23.65 -7.24
C SER A 20 0.17 -25.12 -7.49
N THR A 21 -0.81 -25.39 -8.37
CA THR A 21 -1.19 -26.76 -8.75
C THR A 21 -0.12 -27.45 -9.59
N VAL A 22 0.56 -26.70 -10.45
CA VAL A 22 1.57 -27.26 -11.38
C VAL A 22 2.95 -27.33 -10.73
N PHE A 23 3.35 -26.29 -10.03
CA PHE A 23 4.72 -26.11 -9.51
C PHE A 23 4.83 -26.26 -8.00
N GLY A 24 3.70 -26.39 -7.29
CA GLY A 24 3.64 -26.45 -5.83
C GLY A 24 3.44 -25.08 -5.17
N PRO A 25 2.94 -25.05 -3.92
CA PRO A 25 2.53 -23.84 -3.21
C PRO A 25 3.68 -22.89 -2.88
N THR A 26 4.88 -23.40 -2.79
CA THR A 26 6.11 -22.63 -2.49
C THR A 26 6.80 -22.07 -3.74
N HIS A 27 6.25 -22.32 -4.94
CA HIS A 27 6.73 -21.71 -6.18
C HIS A 27 6.66 -20.19 -6.09
N ARG A 28 7.69 -19.49 -6.56
CA ARG A 28 7.77 -18.01 -6.57
C ARG A 28 7.35 -17.48 -7.91
N SER A 29 6.17 -16.88 -7.97
CA SER A 29 5.59 -16.42 -9.22
C SER A 29 6.12 -15.06 -9.67
N HIS A 30 7.10 -15.06 -10.54
CA HIS A 30 7.58 -13.84 -11.20
C HIS A 30 6.53 -13.23 -12.15
N VAL A 31 5.59 -14.03 -12.65
CA VAL A 31 4.49 -13.55 -13.50
C VAL A 31 3.51 -12.71 -12.67
N ILE A 32 3.10 -13.22 -11.51
CA ILE A 32 2.20 -12.49 -10.61
C ILE A 32 2.90 -11.23 -10.07
N GLU A 33 4.19 -11.32 -9.75
CA GLU A 33 4.99 -10.17 -9.34
C GLU A 33 5.00 -9.09 -10.41
N ALA A 34 5.32 -9.43 -11.65
CA ALA A 34 5.33 -8.50 -12.77
C ALA A 34 3.96 -7.85 -13.02
N LEU A 35 2.88 -8.62 -12.93
CA LEU A 35 1.51 -8.11 -13.05
C LEU A 35 1.11 -7.20 -11.89
N SER A 36 1.61 -7.48 -10.68
CA SER A 36 1.27 -6.73 -9.46
C SER A 36 2.07 -5.43 -9.33
N PHE A 37 3.36 -5.47 -9.64
CA PHE A 37 4.29 -4.37 -9.37
C PHE A 37 4.97 -3.79 -10.61
N GLY A 38 4.93 -4.48 -11.75
CA GLY A 38 5.60 -4.03 -12.98
C GLY A 38 5.15 -2.63 -13.44
N GLY A 39 3.86 -2.30 -13.27
CA GLY A 39 3.36 -0.95 -13.55
C GLY A 39 3.98 0.12 -12.65
N ASN A 40 4.25 -0.21 -11.37
CA ASN A 40 4.90 0.68 -10.42
C ASN A 40 6.36 0.94 -10.82
N VAL A 41 7.09 -0.14 -11.18
CA VAL A 41 8.47 -0.06 -11.66
C VAL A 41 8.55 0.79 -12.94
N MET A 42 7.66 0.54 -13.90
CA MET A 42 7.63 1.29 -15.16
C MET A 42 7.34 2.78 -14.97
N ARG A 43 6.50 3.15 -14.02
CA ARG A 43 6.20 4.56 -13.70
C ARG A 43 7.46 5.34 -13.29
N PHE A 44 8.39 4.70 -12.59
CA PHE A 44 9.63 5.32 -12.09
C PHE A 44 10.91 4.81 -12.78
N ARG A 45 10.79 4.21 -13.96
CA ARG A 45 11.92 3.62 -14.70
C ARG A 45 13.12 4.55 -14.93
N LYS A 46 12.89 5.87 -14.95
CA LYS A 46 13.94 6.86 -15.13
C LYS A 46 14.94 6.92 -13.97
N ASP A 47 14.54 6.44 -12.79
CA ASP A 47 15.40 6.43 -11.61
C ASP A 47 16.38 5.24 -11.58
N GLN A 48 16.30 4.34 -12.58
CA GLN A 48 17.21 3.20 -12.81
C GLN A 48 17.30 2.18 -11.65
N ASN A 49 16.35 2.21 -10.73
CA ASN A 49 16.22 1.24 -9.64
C ASN A 49 14.78 0.71 -9.61
N CYS A 50 14.61 -0.62 -9.62
CA CYS A 50 13.31 -1.28 -9.63
C CYS A 50 12.48 -1.02 -8.36
N THR A 51 13.12 -0.62 -7.27
CA THR A 51 12.47 -0.26 -5.99
C THR A 51 12.21 1.24 -5.86
N SER A 52 12.52 2.05 -6.86
CA SER A 52 12.29 3.51 -6.82
C SER A 52 10.84 3.90 -6.56
N TRP A 53 9.87 3.05 -6.92
CA TRP A 53 8.46 3.31 -6.63
C TRP A 53 8.13 3.32 -5.12
N ILE A 54 8.99 2.72 -4.28
CA ILE A 54 8.82 2.65 -2.84
C ILE A 54 9.15 4.00 -2.20
N CYS A 55 10.28 4.63 -2.61
CA CYS A 55 10.73 5.87 -2.00
C CYS A 55 11.43 6.76 -3.04
N ALA A 56 11.19 8.07 -2.99
CA ALA A 56 11.92 9.05 -3.81
C ALA A 56 13.34 9.31 -3.27
N ASN A 57 13.58 9.02 -2.00
CA ASN A 57 14.93 9.00 -1.42
C ASN A 57 15.71 7.81 -1.98
N LYS A 58 16.67 8.09 -2.88
CA LYS A 58 17.44 7.06 -3.58
C LYS A 58 18.22 6.15 -2.63
N ALA A 59 18.75 6.69 -1.53
CA ALA A 59 19.48 5.90 -0.56
C ALA A 59 18.56 4.88 0.14
N ALA A 60 17.37 5.31 0.57
CA ALA A 60 16.37 4.43 1.17
C ALA A 60 15.86 3.37 0.17
N ALA A 61 15.62 3.75 -1.09
CA ALA A 61 15.24 2.80 -2.13
C ALA A 61 16.32 1.76 -2.41
N GLN A 62 17.60 2.17 -2.37
CA GLN A 62 18.73 1.26 -2.53
C GLN A 62 18.87 0.31 -1.33
N GLU A 63 18.78 0.84 -0.10
CA GLU A 63 18.81 0.04 1.12
C GLU A 63 17.71 -1.04 1.12
N TYR A 64 16.50 -0.69 0.67
CA TYR A 64 15.41 -1.65 0.48
C TYR A 64 15.77 -2.72 -0.57
N SER A 65 16.39 -2.32 -1.68
CA SER A 65 16.79 -3.24 -2.75
C SER A 65 17.88 -4.21 -2.32
N ASP A 66 18.80 -3.75 -1.47
CA ASP A 66 19.96 -4.53 -0.99
C ASP A 66 19.61 -5.44 0.21
N SER A 67 18.46 -5.25 0.82
CA SER A 67 18.03 -6.02 1.99
C SER A 67 17.49 -7.39 1.60
N GLU A 68 18.03 -8.45 2.20
CA GLU A 68 17.51 -9.81 2.04
C GLU A 68 16.09 -9.99 2.60
N LEU A 69 15.66 -9.07 3.47
CA LEU A 69 14.32 -9.06 4.10
C LEU A 69 13.27 -8.31 3.27
N CYS A 70 13.68 -7.66 2.17
CA CYS A 70 12.82 -6.82 1.34
C CYS A 70 12.91 -7.24 -0.13
N GLY A 71 11.94 -6.81 -0.94
CA GLY A 71 11.99 -6.96 -2.39
C GLY A 71 11.98 -8.40 -2.92
N PHE A 72 11.76 -9.40 -2.09
CA PHE A 72 11.68 -10.79 -2.53
C PHE A 72 10.31 -11.10 -3.18
N THR A 73 10.33 -11.94 -4.20
CA THR A 73 9.11 -12.45 -4.84
C THR A 73 8.36 -13.37 -3.90
N PHE A 74 7.07 -13.13 -3.70
CA PHE A 74 6.22 -14.00 -2.89
C PHE A 74 6.02 -15.35 -3.55
N THR A 75 5.76 -16.36 -2.72
CA THR A 75 5.27 -17.65 -3.17
C THR A 75 3.83 -17.56 -3.64
N ASP A 76 3.34 -18.56 -4.40
CA ASP A 76 1.95 -18.60 -4.85
C ASP A 76 1.00 -18.56 -3.65
N ASP A 77 1.26 -19.31 -2.58
CA ASP A 77 0.50 -19.23 -1.33
C ASP A 77 0.57 -17.84 -0.68
N GLY A 78 1.74 -17.19 -0.73
CA GLY A 78 1.91 -15.82 -0.24
C GLY A 78 1.04 -14.83 -1.00
N TYR A 79 0.96 -14.95 -2.34
CA TYR A 79 0.06 -14.12 -3.15
C TYR A 79 -1.41 -14.42 -2.86
N LEU A 80 -1.79 -15.70 -2.69
CA LEU A 80 -3.16 -16.06 -2.32
C LEU A 80 -3.56 -15.46 -0.98
N ALA A 81 -2.68 -15.54 0.01
CA ALA A 81 -2.90 -14.93 1.33
C ALA A 81 -3.04 -13.41 1.24
N LEU A 82 -2.17 -12.74 0.44
CA LEU A 82 -2.25 -11.30 0.20
C LEU A 82 -3.57 -10.91 -0.47
N PHE A 83 -4.00 -11.63 -1.51
CA PHE A 83 -5.24 -11.36 -2.21
C PHE A 83 -6.48 -11.57 -1.34
N GLU A 84 -6.47 -12.57 -0.46
CA GLU A 84 -7.56 -12.78 0.51
C GLU A 84 -7.58 -11.67 1.57
N LEU A 85 -6.42 -11.27 2.09
CA LEU A 85 -6.32 -10.11 2.99
C LEU A 85 -6.87 -8.84 2.35
N MET A 86 -6.50 -8.56 1.10
CA MET A 86 -7.03 -7.42 0.35
C MET A 86 -8.54 -7.48 0.19
N LYS A 87 -9.10 -8.67 -0.08
CA LYS A 87 -10.56 -8.86 -0.17
C LYS A 87 -11.24 -8.50 1.12
N ARG A 88 -10.76 -9.02 2.27
CA ARG A 88 -11.33 -8.77 3.58
C ARG A 88 -11.15 -7.32 4.03
N ALA A 89 -9.97 -6.74 3.80
CA ALA A 89 -9.67 -5.36 4.17
C ALA A 89 -10.58 -4.34 3.46
N TYR A 90 -11.08 -4.67 2.26
CA TYR A 90 -11.97 -3.78 1.49
C TYR A 90 -13.44 -4.23 1.48
N ASP A 91 -13.81 -5.15 2.35
CA ASP A 91 -15.19 -5.53 2.57
C ASP A 91 -15.87 -4.57 3.58
N VAL A 92 -16.01 -3.33 3.13
CA VAL A 92 -16.52 -2.19 3.94
C VAL A 92 -17.90 -2.48 4.55
N LYS A 93 -18.67 -3.35 3.92
CA LYS A 93 -20.02 -3.73 4.43
C LYS A 93 -19.96 -4.45 5.76
N HIS A 94 -18.82 -5.10 6.07
CA HIS A 94 -18.60 -5.84 7.30
C HIS A 94 -17.74 -5.08 8.32
N TRP A 95 -17.43 -3.81 8.05
CA TRP A 95 -16.74 -2.97 9.02
C TRP A 95 -17.71 -2.55 10.13
N HIS A 96 -17.30 -2.74 11.37
CA HIS A 96 -18.07 -2.35 12.53
C HIS A 96 -17.34 -1.27 13.32
N CYS A 97 -17.93 -0.09 13.41
CA CYS A 97 -17.38 1.01 14.19
C CYS A 97 -17.86 0.90 15.65
N THR A 98 -16.96 0.54 16.55
CA THR A 98 -17.25 0.46 17.99
C THR A 98 -16.89 1.75 18.74
N LYS A 99 -16.10 2.65 18.13
CA LYS A 99 -15.63 3.90 18.71
C LYS A 99 -15.78 5.08 17.71
N PRO A 100 -17.01 5.58 17.49
CA PRO A 100 -17.25 6.61 16.47
C PRO A 100 -16.42 7.90 16.61
N LYS A 101 -16.07 8.27 17.85
CA LYS A 101 -15.28 9.48 18.14
C LYS A 101 -13.76 9.25 18.06
N MET A 102 -13.31 8.04 17.78
CA MET A 102 -11.87 7.77 17.60
C MET A 102 -11.36 8.56 16.39
N PRO A 103 -10.32 9.41 16.56
CA PRO A 103 -9.77 10.14 15.44
C PRO A 103 -8.96 9.23 14.53
N VAL A 104 -9.14 9.36 13.22
CA VAL A 104 -8.44 8.59 12.18
C VAL A 104 -7.74 9.53 11.23
N LEU A 105 -6.46 9.31 11.00
CA LEU A 105 -5.65 10.06 10.03
C LEU A 105 -5.12 9.13 8.94
N PHE A 106 -5.54 9.33 7.71
CA PHE A 106 -4.94 8.73 6.53
C PHE A 106 -3.80 9.60 6.02
N VAL A 107 -2.64 9.01 5.80
CA VAL A 107 -1.48 9.67 5.20
C VAL A 107 -0.93 8.85 4.05
N SER A 108 -0.51 9.50 2.96
CA SER A 108 0.14 8.84 1.82
C SER A 108 1.02 9.82 1.05
N GLY A 109 2.00 9.31 0.32
CA GLY A 109 2.66 10.08 -0.71
C GLY A 109 1.71 10.39 -1.87
N ALA A 110 1.77 11.58 -2.43
CA ALA A 110 0.93 11.94 -3.58
C ALA A 110 1.34 11.17 -4.84
N ASP A 111 2.58 10.70 -4.89
CA ASP A 111 3.14 9.92 -6.00
C ASP A 111 3.18 8.41 -5.70
N ASP A 112 2.55 7.96 -4.60
CA ASP A 112 2.46 6.54 -4.25
C ASP A 112 1.64 5.77 -5.30
N PRO A 113 2.25 4.83 -6.06
CA PRO A 113 1.52 4.07 -7.07
C PRO A 113 0.54 3.08 -6.45
N CYS A 114 0.78 2.62 -5.21
CA CYS A 114 -0.14 1.74 -4.49
C CYS A 114 -1.45 2.43 -4.09
N MET A 115 -1.45 3.76 -4.00
CA MET A 115 -2.65 4.57 -3.82
C MET A 115 -3.55 4.56 -5.08
N ILE A 116 -3.00 4.19 -6.24
CA ILE A 116 -3.55 4.27 -7.59
C ILE A 116 -3.72 5.75 -8.01
N ASN A 117 -4.56 6.51 -7.34
CA ASN A 117 -4.75 7.95 -7.53
C ASN A 117 -5.47 8.61 -6.35
N VAL A 118 -5.55 9.94 -6.38
CA VAL A 118 -6.18 10.77 -5.34
C VAL A 118 -7.65 10.40 -5.08
N ARG A 119 -8.40 9.97 -6.12
CA ARG A 119 -9.81 9.57 -5.95
C ARG A 119 -9.94 8.30 -5.09
N HIS A 120 -9.03 7.34 -5.25
CA HIS A 120 -9.00 6.13 -4.44
C HIS A 120 -8.59 6.42 -2.99
N PHE A 121 -7.65 7.33 -2.78
CA PHE A 121 -7.32 7.81 -1.44
C PHE A 121 -8.53 8.50 -0.77
N ALA A 122 -9.19 9.40 -1.47
CA ALA A 122 -10.41 10.07 -0.97
C ALA A 122 -11.52 9.06 -0.66
N LYS A 123 -11.67 8.02 -1.51
CA LYS A 123 -12.62 6.94 -1.27
C LYS A 123 -12.31 6.16 0.01
N ALA A 124 -11.05 5.83 0.29
CA ALA A 124 -10.68 5.14 1.54
C ALA A 124 -11.04 5.97 2.78
N VAL A 125 -10.84 7.30 2.73
CA VAL A 125 -11.28 8.23 3.78
C VAL A 125 -12.80 8.22 3.94
N GLN A 126 -13.54 8.22 2.83
CA GLN A 126 -15.00 8.18 2.85
C GLN A 126 -15.54 6.84 3.36
N ASP A 127 -14.94 5.72 2.95
CA ASP A 127 -15.34 4.38 3.39
C ASP A 127 -15.23 4.27 4.93
N MET A 128 -14.19 4.85 5.53
CA MET A 128 -14.06 4.90 6.99
C MET A 128 -15.15 5.76 7.64
N ARG A 129 -15.54 6.89 7.03
CA ARG A 129 -16.67 7.70 7.50
C ARG A 129 -17.99 6.94 7.39
N HIS A 130 -18.23 6.25 6.27
CA HIS A 130 -19.43 5.43 6.08
C HIS A 130 -19.50 4.27 7.07
N ALA A 131 -18.35 3.75 7.53
CA ALA A 131 -18.30 2.75 8.60
C ALA A 131 -18.69 3.31 9.97
N GLY A 132 -18.85 4.65 10.13
CA GLY A 132 -19.34 5.28 11.35
C GLY A 132 -18.31 6.10 12.12
N TYR A 133 -17.07 6.26 11.62
CA TYR A 133 -16.09 7.14 12.25
C TYR A 133 -16.34 8.61 11.90
N LEU A 134 -16.46 9.46 12.92
CA LEU A 134 -16.87 10.88 12.76
C LEU A 134 -15.70 11.83 12.47
N ASP A 135 -14.50 11.52 12.98
CA ASP A 135 -13.31 12.34 12.82
C ASP A 135 -12.27 11.64 11.95
N VAL A 136 -12.50 11.64 10.65
CA VAL A 136 -11.58 11.02 9.66
C VAL A 136 -10.98 12.11 8.79
N LYS A 137 -9.65 12.18 8.75
CA LYS A 137 -8.87 13.13 7.93
C LYS A 137 -7.94 12.40 6.99
N GLY A 138 -7.63 13.04 5.87
CA GLY A 138 -6.63 12.59 4.91
C GLY A 138 -5.61 13.68 4.62
N LYS A 139 -4.33 13.29 4.48
CA LYS A 139 -3.25 14.19 4.07
C LYS A 139 -2.36 13.49 3.05
N LEU A 140 -2.10 14.18 1.94
CA LEU A 140 -1.16 13.74 0.91
C LEU A 140 0.12 14.59 0.98
N TYR A 141 1.27 13.97 0.74
CA TYR A 141 2.57 14.60 0.70
C TYR A 141 3.08 14.65 -0.74
N PRO A 142 3.09 15.84 -1.37
CA PRO A 142 3.60 16.00 -2.74
C PRO A 142 5.06 15.55 -2.86
N GLY A 143 5.40 14.87 -3.97
CA GLY A 143 6.75 14.38 -4.24
C GLY A 143 7.17 13.14 -3.45
N MET A 144 6.35 12.68 -2.51
CA MET A 144 6.61 11.46 -1.74
C MET A 144 5.91 10.25 -2.38
N ARG A 145 6.52 9.07 -2.25
CA ARG A 145 6.05 7.80 -2.79
C ARG A 145 5.44 6.92 -1.70
N HIS A 146 5.65 5.60 -1.77
CA HIS A 146 4.98 4.63 -0.89
C HIS A 146 5.41 4.75 0.58
N GLU A 147 6.70 4.84 0.85
CA GLU A 147 7.26 4.87 2.20
C GLU A 147 7.55 6.31 2.67
N ILE A 148 6.49 7.06 2.97
CA ILE A 148 6.59 8.47 3.38
C ILE A 148 7.47 8.70 4.62
N LEU A 149 7.66 7.67 5.45
CA LEU A 149 8.50 7.76 6.66
C LEU A 149 9.99 7.57 6.37
N ASN A 150 10.36 7.20 5.14
CA ASN A 150 11.74 7.01 4.68
C ASN A 150 12.15 8.05 3.63
N GLU A 151 11.23 8.96 3.26
CA GLU A 151 11.49 10.02 2.29
C GLU A 151 12.53 11.04 2.79
N THR A 152 13.12 11.79 1.88
CA THR A 152 14.12 12.82 2.22
C THR A 152 13.56 13.84 3.22
N ASP A 153 12.30 14.27 3.03
CA ASP A 153 11.61 15.22 3.93
C ASP A 153 10.73 14.50 4.98
N LYS A 154 11.14 13.31 5.45
CA LYS A 154 10.39 12.51 6.45
C LYS A 154 10.12 13.24 7.75
N LYS A 155 10.98 14.18 8.15
CA LYS A 155 10.79 14.98 9.38
C LYS A 155 9.48 15.75 9.36
N ARG A 156 9.05 16.24 8.19
CA ARG A 156 7.74 16.89 8.01
C ARG A 156 6.60 15.93 8.31
N VAL A 157 6.70 14.69 7.83
CA VAL A 157 5.68 13.66 8.08
C VAL A 157 5.60 13.33 9.56
N TYR A 158 6.76 13.14 10.21
CA TYR A 158 6.84 12.89 11.65
C TYR A 158 6.22 14.01 12.48
N HIS A 159 6.56 15.27 12.14
CA HIS A 159 6.00 16.44 12.80
C HIS A 159 4.48 16.50 12.67
N ASP A 160 3.96 16.30 11.46
CA ASP A 160 2.53 16.36 11.18
C ASP A 160 1.75 15.27 11.93
N ILE A 161 2.26 14.04 11.95
CA ILE A 161 1.64 12.93 12.68
C ILE A 161 1.68 13.22 14.19
N ALA A 162 2.83 13.60 14.73
CA ALA A 162 2.98 13.93 16.14
C ALA A 162 2.11 15.12 16.57
N PHE A 163 2.00 16.14 15.71
CA PHE A 163 1.11 17.28 15.94
C PHE A 163 -0.36 16.84 15.97
N TYR A 164 -0.76 15.97 15.02
CA TYR A 164 -2.13 15.45 14.98
C TYR A 164 -2.47 14.65 16.24
N ILE A 165 -1.57 13.76 16.68
CA ILE A 165 -1.74 12.94 17.89
C ILE A 165 -1.92 13.85 19.11
N ARG A 166 -0.99 14.80 19.34
CA ARG A 166 -1.08 15.76 20.46
C ARG A 166 -2.35 16.60 20.43
N LYS A 167 -2.75 17.09 19.25
CA LYS A 167 -3.98 17.86 19.09
C LYS A 167 -5.25 17.08 19.46
N LYS A 168 -5.17 15.75 19.43
CA LYS A 168 -6.28 14.84 19.77
C LYS A 168 -6.25 14.38 21.24
N GLY A 169 -5.28 14.85 22.04
CA GLY A 169 -5.20 14.57 23.47
C GLY A 169 -4.51 13.24 23.82
N PHE A 170 -3.66 12.75 22.91
CA PHE A 170 -2.82 11.57 23.12
C PHE A 170 -1.36 11.96 23.35
#